data_d851df9eb9b821c94329d435b426c8f3
#
_entry.id   d851df9eb9b821c94329d435b426c8f3
#
_cell.length_a   1.000
_cell.length_b   1.000
_cell.length_c   1.000
_cell.angle_alpha   90.00
_cell.angle_beta   90.00
_cell.angle_gamma   90.00
#
_symmetry.space_group_name_H-M   'P 1'
#
loop_
_entity.id
_entity.type
_entity.pdbx_description
1 polymer ?
#
loop_
_entity_poly.entity_id
_entity_poly.type
_entity_poly.pdbx_seq_one_letter_code
_entity_poly.pdbx_strand_id
1 'polypeptide(L)'
;MVKYFKNKRKGDDKMSPEIHAAIIAAVTSIIVTLPKFIYDCFQEKKRKNFQEKITDIIQNKEDQRAMMQVGANIVWSARVEWIQNVRNVTSEFITAVNDFVVSGDDTARKQNLELIRAKSNLLILYFGPDKHPDTNIDLFNPTSNVSKNENIVKFIKNICENAPAYFLRQTFIEDYHNNILHCNSCKASSDMYESCNIIDASMSNAEKEKSCTAQINNYLKKIEDLRQENQKFKDNIQDFAEIMRIYLKLEWERAKEWNKESTEIYS
;
A
#
# COMPACT_ATOMS: atom_id res chain seq x y z
N MET A 1 -62.32 90.52 -23.98
CA MET A 1 -62.45 91.49 -22.81
C MET A 1 -61.18 91.37 -21.96
N VAL A 2 -60.49 92.54 -21.86
CA VAL A 2 -59.72 93.03 -20.70
C VAL A 2 -58.36 92.31 -20.47
N LYS A 3 -57.38 93.03 -20.82
CA LYS A 3 -56.47 94.06 -20.16
C LYS A 3 -55.36 93.48 -19.35
N TYR A 4 -54.12 93.84 -19.83
CA TYR A 4 -53.03 94.44 -19.05
C TYR A 4 -52.52 93.73 -17.81
N PHE A 5 -51.22 93.35 -17.82
CA PHE A 5 -50.26 94.12 -17.04
C PHE A 5 -48.86 93.96 -17.65
N LYS A 6 -48.49 95.10 -18.22
CA LYS A 6 -47.11 95.45 -18.58
C LYS A 6 -46.51 95.95 -17.23
N ASN A 7 -45.57 95.32 -16.71
CA ASN A 7 -44.75 95.98 -15.70
C ASN A 7 -43.27 95.70 -15.99
N LYS A 8 -42.71 96.70 -16.57
CA LYS A 8 -41.32 96.96 -16.82
C LYS A 8 -40.70 97.28 -15.48
N ARG A 9 -39.70 96.53 -14.98
CA ARG A 9 -38.71 97.05 -14.09
C ARG A 9 -37.34 96.66 -14.68
N LYS A 10 -36.73 97.65 -15.31
CA LYS A 10 -35.31 97.80 -15.41
C LYS A 10 -34.83 98.16 -14.02
N GLY A 11 -34.29 97.29 -13.31
CA GLY A 11 -33.40 97.54 -12.22
C GLY A 11 -32.00 97.08 -12.70
N ASP A 12 -31.21 98.05 -13.04
CA ASP A 12 -29.74 97.85 -13.12
C ASP A 12 -29.25 97.63 -11.69
N ASP A 13 -29.44 96.43 -11.13
CA ASP A 13 -28.73 96.02 -9.96
C ASP A 13 -27.30 95.76 -10.32
N LYS A 14 -26.51 96.86 -10.28
CA LYS A 14 -25.06 96.74 -10.23
C LYS A 14 -24.68 95.95 -9.00
N MET A 15 -24.44 94.61 -9.12
CA MET A 15 -23.94 93.83 -8.01
C MET A 15 -22.75 94.52 -7.38
N SER A 16 -22.72 94.62 -6.07
CA SER A 16 -21.61 95.29 -5.36
C SER A 16 -20.29 94.60 -5.66
N PRO A 17 -19.15 95.29 -5.71
CA PRO A 17 -17.85 94.73 -5.94
C PRO A 17 -17.50 93.55 -5.05
N GLU A 18 -18.05 93.53 -3.85
CA GLU A 18 -17.88 92.50 -2.84
C GLU A 18 -18.60 91.18 -3.22
N ILE A 19 -19.81 91.29 -3.81
CA ILE A 19 -20.52 90.11 -4.34
C ILE A 19 -19.80 89.53 -5.58
N HIS A 20 -19.27 90.39 -6.44
CA HIS A 20 -18.44 89.90 -7.59
C HIS A 20 -17.17 89.19 -7.12
N ALA A 21 -16.48 89.74 -6.11
CA ALA A 21 -15.30 89.10 -5.52
C ALA A 21 -15.61 87.75 -4.87
N ALA A 22 -16.75 87.66 -4.14
CA ALA A 22 -17.19 86.43 -3.52
C ALA A 22 -17.55 85.36 -4.54
N ILE A 23 -18.23 85.74 -5.65
CA ILE A 23 -18.56 84.82 -6.75
C ILE A 23 -17.28 84.31 -7.45
N ILE A 24 -16.35 85.18 -7.74
CA ILE A 24 -15.08 84.85 -8.37
C ILE A 24 -14.28 83.89 -7.47
N ALA A 25 -14.21 84.17 -6.16
CA ALA A 25 -13.55 83.31 -5.20
C ALA A 25 -14.21 81.92 -5.12
N ALA A 26 -15.55 81.85 -5.07
CA ALA A 26 -16.29 80.61 -5.06
C ALA A 26 -16.09 79.81 -6.36
N VAL A 27 -16.18 80.46 -7.51
CA VAL A 27 -15.95 79.80 -8.84
C VAL A 27 -14.51 79.28 -8.96
N THR A 28 -13.52 80.09 -8.54
CA THR A 28 -12.10 79.69 -8.57
C THR A 28 -11.87 78.51 -7.61
N SER A 29 -12.45 78.53 -6.44
CA SER A 29 -12.37 77.40 -5.49
C SER A 29 -12.97 76.11 -6.07
N ILE A 30 -14.10 76.20 -6.74
CA ILE A 30 -14.75 75.08 -7.39
C ILE A 30 -13.88 74.55 -8.56
N ILE A 31 -13.35 75.44 -9.36
CA ILE A 31 -12.48 75.05 -10.54
C ILE A 31 -11.20 74.36 -10.09
N VAL A 32 -10.65 74.70 -8.93
CA VAL A 32 -9.41 74.07 -8.42
C VAL A 32 -9.71 72.77 -7.66
N THR A 33 -10.80 72.72 -6.88
CA THR A 33 -11.12 71.59 -6.00
C THR A 33 -11.81 70.43 -6.74
N LEU A 34 -12.70 70.74 -7.69
CA LEU A 34 -13.45 69.74 -8.45
C LEU A 34 -12.55 68.78 -9.25
N PRO A 35 -11.55 69.20 -10.01
CA PRO A 35 -10.64 68.31 -10.73
C PRO A 35 -9.86 67.40 -9.78
N LYS A 36 -9.40 67.93 -8.65
CA LYS A 36 -8.69 67.16 -7.66
C LYS A 36 -9.59 66.07 -7.04
N PHE A 37 -10.83 66.44 -6.66
CA PHE A 37 -11.78 65.49 -6.12
C PHE A 37 -12.13 64.36 -7.12
N ILE A 38 -12.36 64.74 -8.39
CA ILE A 38 -12.61 63.73 -9.45
C ILE A 38 -11.41 62.81 -9.62
N TYR A 39 -10.19 63.37 -9.63
CA TYR A 39 -8.95 62.63 -9.76
C TYR A 39 -8.78 61.67 -8.57
N ASP A 40 -8.98 62.13 -7.35
CA ASP A 40 -8.86 61.29 -6.13
C ASP A 40 -9.90 60.18 -6.13
N CYS A 41 -11.15 60.43 -6.49
CA CYS A 41 -12.20 59.44 -6.66
C CYS A 41 -11.83 58.37 -7.71
N PHE A 42 -11.23 58.78 -8.83
CA PHE A 42 -10.81 57.88 -9.89
C PHE A 42 -9.62 56.99 -9.45
N GLN A 43 -8.67 57.57 -8.73
CA GLN A 43 -7.54 56.84 -8.15
C GLN A 43 -7.98 55.88 -7.06
N GLU A 44 -8.92 56.26 -6.22
CA GLU A 44 -9.47 55.43 -5.17
C GLU A 44 -10.22 54.21 -5.80
N LYS A 45 -11.02 54.44 -6.85
CA LYS A 45 -11.70 53.36 -7.57
C LYS A 45 -10.74 52.40 -8.23
N LYS A 46 -9.65 52.92 -8.84
CA LYS A 46 -8.56 52.08 -9.42
C LYS A 46 -7.86 51.26 -8.32
N ARG A 47 -7.56 51.87 -7.20
CA ARG A 47 -6.94 51.19 -6.04
C ARG A 47 -7.83 50.07 -5.49
N LYS A 48 -9.13 50.31 -5.29
CA LYS A 48 -10.10 49.29 -4.86
C LYS A 48 -10.15 48.14 -5.84
N ASN A 49 -10.35 48.40 -7.14
CA ASN A 49 -10.39 47.34 -8.14
C ASN A 49 -9.07 46.53 -8.22
N PHE A 50 -7.92 47.20 -7.99
CA PHE A 50 -6.64 46.49 -7.93
C PHE A 50 -6.49 45.66 -6.68
N GLN A 51 -6.91 46.15 -5.53
CA GLN A 51 -6.92 45.38 -4.28
C GLN A 51 -7.86 44.17 -4.35
N GLU A 52 -9.06 44.33 -4.91
CA GLU A 52 -9.99 43.21 -5.13
C GLU A 52 -9.37 42.13 -6.00
N LYS A 53 -8.75 42.50 -7.15
CA LYS A 53 -8.08 41.53 -8.01
C LYS A 53 -6.91 40.82 -7.33
N ILE A 54 -6.13 41.52 -6.51
CA ILE A 54 -5.05 40.89 -5.74
C ILE A 54 -5.61 39.93 -4.71
N THR A 55 -6.67 40.32 -4.00
CA THR A 55 -7.33 39.48 -3.01
C THR A 55 -7.89 38.24 -3.65
N ASP A 56 -8.55 38.35 -4.80
CA ASP A 56 -9.09 37.20 -5.55
C ASP A 56 -7.98 36.26 -6.01
N ILE A 57 -6.85 36.80 -6.48
CA ILE A 57 -5.70 35.98 -6.89
C ILE A 57 -5.08 35.22 -5.70
N ILE A 58 -4.94 35.89 -4.56
CA ILE A 58 -4.43 35.28 -3.32
C ILE A 58 -5.37 34.19 -2.85
N GLN A 59 -6.66 34.48 -2.77
CA GLN A 59 -7.67 33.52 -2.34
C GLN A 59 -7.74 32.29 -3.25
N ASN A 60 -7.73 32.47 -4.56
CA ASN A 60 -7.68 31.37 -5.51
C ASN A 60 -6.42 30.50 -5.34
N LYS A 61 -5.26 31.10 -5.04
CA LYS A 61 -4.03 30.36 -4.76
C LYS A 61 -4.10 29.59 -3.45
N GLU A 62 -4.67 30.19 -2.41
CA GLU A 62 -4.89 29.53 -1.12
C GLU A 62 -5.85 28.36 -1.23
N ASP A 63 -6.96 28.51 -1.97
CA ASP A 63 -7.92 27.44 -2.23
C ASP A 63 -7.27 26.28 -3.02
N GLN A 64 -6.46 26.59 -4.04
CA GLN A 64 -5.71 25.58 -4.77
C GLN A 64 -4.72 24.82 -3.87
N ARG A 65 -4.00 25.52 -3.01
CA ARG A 65 -3.07 24.92 -2.03
C ARG A 65 -3.84 24.00 -1.06
N ALA A 66 -4.95 24.47 -0.52
CA ALA A 66 -5.79 23.69 0.38
C ALA A 66 -6.31 22.41 -0.29
N MET A 67 -6.80 22.50 -1.53
CA MET A 67 -7.23 21.31 -2.30
C MET A 67 -6.09 20.31 -2.55
N MET A 68 -4.90 20.79 -2.90
CA MET A 68 -3.74 19.91 -3.11
C MET A 68 -3.29 19.25 -1.81
N GLN A 69 -3.30 19.98 -0.69
CA GLN A 69 -2.96 19.43 0.62
C GLN A 69 -3.96 18.38 1.08
N VAL A 70 -5.26 18.60 0.86
CA VAL A 70 -6.30 17.59 1.12
C VAL A 70 -6.09 16.37 0.25
N GLY A 71 -5.81 16.54 -1.04
CA GLY A 71 -5.50 15.44 -1.97
C GLY A 71 -4.29 14.63 -1.52
N ALA A 72 -3.19 15.30 -1.15
CA ALA A 72 -1.98 14.65 -0.66
C ALA A 72 -2.25 13.85 0.65
N ASN A 73 -3.01 14.42 1.58
CA ASN A 73 -3.38 13.74 2.82
C ASN A 73 -4.26 12.50 2.58
N ILE A 74 -5.19 12.56 1.63
CA ILE A 74 -6.03 11.41 1.25
C ILE A 74 -5.16 10.29 0.68
N VAL A 75 -4.26 10.60 -0.26
CA VAL A 75 -3.35 9.61 -0.87
C VAL A 75 -2.43 8.99 0.18
N TRP A 76 -1.85 9.81 1.06
CA TRP A 76 -1.00 9.34 2.15
C TRP A 76 -1.76 8.43 3.11
N SER A 77 -2.95 8.84 3.56
CA SER A 77 -3.80 8.04 4.46
C SER A 77 -4.18 6.69 3.84
N ALA A 78 -4.61 6.69 2.58
CA ALA A 78 -4.94 5.47 1.84
C ALA A 78 -3.73 4.52 1.72
N ARG A 79 -2.52 5.08 1.50
CA ARG A 79 -1.31 4.26 1.41
C ARG A 79 -0.91 3.67 2.75
N VAL A 80 -1.02 4.43 3.84
CA VAL A 80 -0.76 3.95 5.21
C VAL A 80 -1.76 2.83 5.57
N GLU A 81 -3.04 3.01 5.27
CA GLU A 81 -4.07 1.99 5.47
C GLU A 81 -3.77 0.73 4.66
N TRP A 82 -3.40 0.88 3.39
CA TRP A 82 -2.98 -0.24 2.55
C TRP A 82 -1.80 -1.00 3.17
N ILE A 83 -0.76 -0.31 3.63
CA ILE A 83 0.41 -0.93 4.29
C ILE A 83 -0.02 -1.73 5.53
N GLN A 84 -0.91 -1.19 6.36
CA GLN A 84 -1.39 -1.89 7.55
C GLN A 84 -2.23 -3.13 7.18
N ASN A 85 -3.08 -3.02 6.19
CA ASN A 85 -3.89 -4.14 5.72
C ASN A 85 -3.02 -5.26 5.15
N VAL A 86 -2.04 -4.94 4.30
CA VAL A 86 -1.07 -5.92 3.78
C VAL A 86 -0.29 -6.57 4.92
N ARG A 87 0.17 -5.80 5.92
CA ARG A 87 0.88 -6.33 7.09
C ARG A 87 0.03 -7.33 7.87
N ASN A 88 -1.23 -7.01 8.15
CA ASN A 88 -2.14 -7.86 8.88
C ASN A 88 -2.39 -9.17 8.14
N VAL A 89 -2.75 -9.09 6.84
CA VAL A 89 -3.02 -10.30 6.03
C VAL A 89 -1.75 -11.14 5.85
N THR A 90 -0.58 -10.52 5.70
CA THR A 90 0.71 -11.24 5.66
C THR A 90 0.97 -11.99 6.95
N SER A 91 0.74 -11.37 8.11
CA SER A 91 0.90 -12.02 9.42
C SER A 91 -0.05 -13.21 9.57
N GLU A 92 -1.33 -13.03 9.21
CA GLU A 92 -2.32 -14.10 9.26
C GLU A 92 -1.99 -15.26 8.30
N PHE A 93 -1.49 -14.96 7.09
CA PHE A 93 -1.04 -15.96 6.14
C PHE A 93 0.14 -16.77 6.68
N ILE A 94 1.19 -16.11 7.18
CA ILE A 94 2.36 -16.77 7.77
C ILE A 94 1.96 -17.61 8.98
N THR A 95 1.08 -17.11 9.84
CA THR A 95 0.56 -17.86 10.99
C THR A 95 -0.16 -19.11 10.52
N ALA A 96 -1.07 -19.01 9.55
CA ALA A 96 -1.81 -20.16 9.03
C ALA A 96 -0.87 -21.21 8.42
N VAL A 97 0.20 -20.80 7.72
CA VAL A 97 1.20 -21.75 7.18
C VAL A 97 2.00 -22.42 8.30
N ASN A 98 2.42 -21.66 9.33
CA ASN A 98 3.12 -22.24 10.47
C ASN A 98 2.24 -23.21 11.26
N ASP A 99 0.98 -22.87 11.52
CA ASP A 99 0.02 -23.73 12.20
C ASP A 99 -0.23 -25.02 11.39
N PHE A 100 -0.30 -24.92 10.06
CA PHE A 100 -0.37 -26.06 9.17
C PHE A 100 0.85 -26.98 9.28
N VAL A 101 2.06 -26.41 9.36
CA VAL A 101 3.32 -27.16 9.48
C VAL A 101 3.44 -27.92 10.80
N VAL A 102 2.95 -27.32 11.89
CA VAL A 102 3.09 -27.93 13.24
C VAL A 102 1.89 -28.81 13.66
N SER A 103 0.76 -28.71 12.93
CA SER A 103 -0.45 -29.45 13.28
C SER A 103 -0.26 -30.97 13.15
N GLY A 104 -0.59 -31.69 14.21
CA GLY A 104 -0.62 -33.15 14.24
C GLY A 104 -1.99 -33.74 13.86
N ASP A 105 -3.07 -32.92 13.81
CA ASP A 105 -4.42 -33.34 13.52
C ASP A 105 -4.83 -33.04 12.06
N ASP A 106 -5.38 -34.02 11.36
CA ASP A 106 -5.79 -33.88 9.96
C ASP A 106 -6.94 -32.89 9.76
N THR A 107 -7.82 -32.76 10.74
CA THR A 107 -8.95 -31.82 10.68
C THR A 107 -8.41 -30.39 10.77
N ALA A 108 -7.52 -30.13 11.73
CA ALA A 108 -6.86 -28.83 11.89
C ALA A 108 -5.99 -28.51 10.67
N ARG A 109 -5.29 -29.48 10.09
CA ARG A 109 -4.51 -29.28 8.83
C ARG A 109 -5.38 -28.87 7.66
N LYS A 110 -6.55 -29.52 7.47
CA LYS A 110 -7.49 -29.14 6.40
C LYS A 110 -8.02 -27.71 6.60
N GLN A 111 -8.38 -27.35 7.82
CA GLN A 111 -8.82 -25.97 8.13
C GLN A 111 -7.72 -24.94 7.87
N ASN A 112 -6.49 -25.22 8.29
CA ASN A 112 -5.35 -24.34 8.03
C ASN A 112 -5.05 -24.23 6.52
N LEU A 113 -5.20 -25.29 5.74
CA LEU A 113 -5.02 -25.25 4.29
C LEU A 113 -6.05 -24.35 3.60
N GLU A 114 -7.31 -24.39 4.01
CA GLU A 114 -8.35 -23.47 3.52
C GLU A 114 -8.05 -22.03 3.94
N LEU A 115 -7.56 -21.81 5.16
CA LEU A 115 -7.16 -20.50 5.63
C LEU A 115 -5.96 -19.96 4.83
N ILE A 116 -4.95 -20.79 4.54
CA ILE A 116 -3.80 -20.44 3.67
C ILE A 116 -4.31 -19.99 2.30
N ARG A 117 -5.23 -20.74 1.67
CA ARG A 117 -5.83 -20.40 0.38
C ARG A 117 -6.58 -19.07 0.42
N ALA A 118 -7.41 -18.87 1.44
CA ALA A 118 -8.18 -17.64 1.61
C ALA A 118 -7.27 -16.43 1.80
N LYS A 119 -6.25 -16.53 2.67
CA LYS A 119 -5.33 -15.42 2.94
C LYS A 119 -4.37 -15.16 1.78
N SER A 120 -3.92 -16.20 1.06
CA SER A 120 -3.11 -16.02 -0.15
C SER A 120 -3.87 -15.26 -1.24
N ASN A 121 -5.13 -15.62 -1.50
CA ASN A 121 -5.96 -14.92 -2.47
C ASN A 121 -6.17 -13.45 -2.10
N LEU A 122 -6.47 -13.19 -0.82
CA LEU A 122 -6.63 -11.82 -0.32
C LEU A 122 -5.32 -11.02 -0.45
N LEU A 123 -4.19 -11.64 -0.09
CA LEU A 123 -2.88 -11.00 -0.18
C LEU A 123 -2.49 -10.67 -1.63
N ILE A 124 -2.75 -11.58 -2.57
CA ILE A 124 -2.49 -11.35 -4.01
C ILE A 124 -3.27 -10.14 -4.54
N LEU A 125 -4.50 -9.89 -4.06
CA LEU A 125 -5.30 -8.74 -4.49
C LEU A 125 -4.69 -7.38 -4.10
N TYR A 126 -3.80 -7.34 -3.12
CA TYR A 126 -3.10 -6.11 -2.75
C TYR A 126 -1.94 -5.74 -3.68
N PHE A 127 -1.45 -6.70 -4.49
CA PHE A 127 -0.34 -6.48 -5.40
C PHE A 127 -0.86 -6.28 -6.83
N GLY A 128 -0.79 -5.05 -7.30
CA GLY A 128 -1.07 -4.74 -8.70
C GLY A 128 0.06 -5.23 -9.63
N PRO A 129 -0.18 -5.25 -10.94
CA PRO A 129 0.86 -5.57 -11.92
C PRO A 129 1.99 -4.54 -11.89
N ASP A 130 3.21 -4.99 -12.11
CA ASP A 130 4.36 -4.12 -12.27
C ASP A 130 4.32 -3.40 -13.63
N LYS A 131 4.70 -2.11 -13.67
CA LYS A 131 4.81 -1.34 -14.92
C LYS A 131 5.88 -1.90 -15.85
N HIS A 132 6.94 -2.42 -15.27
CA HIS A 132 8.08 -3.02 -15.97
C HIS A 132 8.43 -4.30 -15.22
N PRO A 133 7.77 -5.44 -15.52
CA PRO A 133 8.02 -6.69 -14.84
C PRO A 133 9.44 -7.18 -15.14
N ASP A 134 10.17 -7.57 -14.09
CA ASP A 134 11.48 -8.20 -14.17
C ASP A 134 11.46 -9.51 -13.39
N THR A 135 11.69 -10.60 -14.09
CA THR A 135 11.67 -11.94 -13.51
C THR A 135 12.90 -12.27 -12.66
N ASN A 136 13.97 -11.49 -12.82
CA ASN A 136 15.25 -11.71 -12.14
C ASN A 136 15.49 -10.71 -11.00
N ILE A 137 14.45 -9.99 -10.58
CA ILE A 137 14.58 -9.01 -9.49
C ILE A 137 14.96 -9.69 -8.17
N ASP A 138 15.90 -9.12 -7.48
CA ASP A 138 16.23 -9.52 -6.11
C ASP A 138 15.14 -9.01 -5.14
N LEU A 139 14.34 -9.94 -4.61
CA LEU A 139 13.29 -9.63 -3.64
C LEU A 139 13.83 -9.14 -2.30
N PHE A 140 15.04 -9.54 -1.93
CA PHE A 140 15.71 -9.12 -0.69
C PHE A 140 16.40 -7.76 -0.81
N ASN A 141 16.44 -7.14 -1.99
CA ASN A 141 17.02 -5.82 -2.17
C ASN A 141 16.29 -4.78 -1.28
N PRO A 142 17.00 -4.12 -0.32
CA PRO A 142 16.39 -3.19 0.62
C PRO A 142 16.28 -1.74 0.09
N THR A 143 16.59 -1.50 -1.19
CA THR A 143 16.67 -0.13 -1.73
C THR A 143 15.48 0.23 -2.61
N SER A 144 14.79 -0.74 -3.20
CA SER A 144 13.69 -0.48 -4.13
C SER A 144 12.66 -1.60 -4.15
N ASN A 145 11.39 -1.22 -4.33
CA ASN A 145 10.27 -2.14 -4.57
C ASN A 145 9.84 -2.19 -6.05
N VAL A 146 10.62 -1.56 -6.94
CA VAL A 146 10.32 -1.58 -8.38
C VAL A 146 10.36 -3.02 -8.89
N SER A 147 9.32 -3.42 -9.64
CA SER A 147 9.19 -4.75 -10.26
C SER A 147 9.12 -5.94 -9.30
N LYS A 148 8.81 -5.73 -8.01
CA LYS A 148 8.72 -6.82 -7.02
C LYS A 148 7.34 -7.48 -6.95
N ASN A 149 6.27 -6.80 -7.34
CA ASN A 149 4.90 -7.26 -7.10
C ASN A 149 4.62 -8.63 -7.72
N GLU A 150 4.95 -8.81 -9.00
CA GLU A 150 4.70 -10.09 -9.69
C GLU A 150 5.51 -11.24 -9.09
N ASN A 151 6.74 -10.98 -8.66
CA ASN A 151 7.59 -11.99 -8.03
C ASN A 151 7.11 -12.32 -6.61
N ILE A 152 6.61 -11.35 -5.84
CA ILE A 152 5.95 -11.60 -4.56
C ILE A 152 4.69 -12.46 -4.76
N VAL A 153 3.86 -12.16 -5.76
CA VAL A 153 2.67 -12.96 -6.09
C VAL A 153 3.06 -14.38 -6.47
N LYS A 154 4.12 -14.58 -7.29
CA LYS A 154 4.64 -15.92 -7.60
C LYS A 154 5.11 -16.66 -6.36
N PHE A 155 5.76 -15.96 -5.43
CA PHE A 155 6.23 -16.54 -4.18
C PHE A 155 5.07 -17.01 -3.29
N ILE A 156 4.02 -16.19 -3.15
CA ILE A 156 2.78 -16.55 -2.40
C ILE A 156 2.13 -17.79 -3.01
N LYS A 157 1.98 -17.82 -4.34
CA LYS A 157 1.42 -18.97 -5.06
C LYS A 157 2.25 -20.23 -4.84
N ASN A 158 3.57 -20.12 -4.90
CA ASN A 158 4.49 -21.24 -4.67
C ASN A 158 4.31 -21.84 -3.26
N ILE A 159 4.21 -21.01 -2.20
CA ILE A 159 3.94 -21.51 -0.85
C ILE A 159 2.59 -22.24 -0.81
N CYS A 160 1.53 -21.66 -1.39
CA CYS A 160 0.20 -22.24 -1.39
C CYS A 160 0.14 -23.59 -2.14
N GLU A 161 0.82 -23.70 -3.26
CA GLU A 161 0.89 -24.93 -4.09
C GLU A 161 1.71 -26.03 -3.42
N ASN A 162 2.75 -25.67 -2.67
CA ASN A 162 3.63 -26.63 -2.00
C ASN A 162 3.14 -27.07 -0.61
N ALA A 163 2.16 -26.41 0.00
CA ALA A 163 1.62 -26.80 1.29
C ALA A 163 1.01 -28.23 1.27
N PRO A 164 0.17 -28.65 0.30
CA PRO A 164 -0.30 -30.03 0.21
C PRO A 164 0.83 -31.04 0.04
N ALA A 165 1.86 -30.72 -0.75
CA ALA A 165 3.03 -31.59 -0.94
C ALA A 165 3.84 -31.77 0.35
N TYR A 166 3.95 -30.74 1.17
CA TYR A 166 4.56 -30.83 2.51
C TYR A 166 3.83 -31.88 3.36
N PHE A 167 2.50 -31.85 3.37
CA PHE A 167 1.69 -32.82 4.12
C PHE A 167 1.89 -34.25 3.63
N LEU A 168 1.84 -34.48 2.30
CA LEU A 168 2.07 -35.80 1.74
C LEU A 168 3.46 -36.35 2.09
N ARG A 169 4.48 -35.49 2.08
CA ARG A 169 5.82 -35.90 2.50
C ARG A 169 5.88 -36.33 3.97
N GLN A 170 5.15 -35.65 4.85
CA GLN A 170 5.06 -36.07 6.27
C GLN A 170 4.42 -37.45 6.42
N THR A 171 3.34 -37.69 5.70
CA THR A 171 2.69 -39.02 5.69
C THR A 171 3.65 -40.13 5.20
N PHE A 172 4.39 -39.88 4.12
CA PHE A 172 5.39 -40.83 3.64
C PHE A 172 6.54 -41.04 4.64
N ILE A 173 6.97 -40.04 5.36
CA ILE A 173 7.98 -40.17 6.41
C ILE A 173 7.45 -41.09 7.51
N GLU A 174 6.19 -40.92 7.95
CA GLU A 174 5.56 -41.77 8.94
C GLU A 174 5.43 -43.22 8.44
N ASP A 175 5.00 -43.42 7.20
CA ASP A 175 4.90 -44.75 6.58
C ASP A 175 6.28 -45.44 6.49
N TYR A 176 7.32 -44.71 6.11
CA TYR A 176 8.68 -45.29 6.08
C TYR A 176 9.20 -45.62 7.47
N HIS A 177 8.89 -44.84 8.51
CA HIS A 177 9.19 -45.21 9.90
C HIS A 177 8.50 -46.49 10.35
N ASN A 178 7.20 -46.63 10.03
CA ASN A 178 6.46 -47.84 10.32
C ASN A 178 7.03 -49.07 9.61
N ASN A 179 7.43 -48.90 8.33
CA ASN A 179 8.10 -49.96 7.57
C ASN A 179 9.48 -50.31 8.16
N ILE A 180 10.26 -49.36 8.68
CA ILE A 180 11.51 -49.63 9.38
C ILE A 180 11.27 -50.41 10.68
N LEU A 181 10.24 -50.06 11.44
CA LEU A 181 9.85 -50.79 12.65
C LEU A 181 9.47 -52.23 12.31
N HIS A 182 8.68 -52.44 11.25
CA HIS A 182 8.33 -53.77 10.77
C HIS A 182 9.57 -54.59 10.36
N CYS A 183 10.50 -54.03 9.54
CA CYS A 183 11.73 -54.71 9.19
C CYS A 183 12.61 -55.08 10.39
N ASN A 184 12.67 -54.17 11.41
CA ASN A 184 13.42 -54.46 12.64
C ASN A 184 12.78 -55.58 13.45
N SER A 185 11.44 -55.65 13.50
CA SER A 185 10.69 -56.74 14.15
C SER A 185 10.95 -58.09 13.43
N CYS A 186 10.97 -58.10 12.10
CA CYS A 186 11.32 -59.25 11.32
C CYS A 186 12.75 -59.78 11.59
N LYS A 187 13.72 -58.85 11.77
CA LYS A 187 15.10 -59.21 12.13
C LYS A 187 15.21 -59.79 13.55
N ALA A 188 14.34 -59.40 14.49
CA ALA A 188 14.37 -59.81 15.87
C ALA A 188 13.73 -61.22 16.09
N SER A 189 12.87 -61.67 15.20
CA SER A 189 12.12 -62.92 15.32
C SER A 189 12.09 -63.66 13.97
N SER A 190 12.69 -64.84 13.91
CA SER A 190 12.74 -65.66 12.68
C SER A 190 11.34 -66.04 12.18
N ASP A 191 10.35 -66.17 13.10
CA ASP A 191 8.99 -66.54 12.75
C ASP A 191 8.19 -65.39 12.07
N MET A 192 8.63 -64.15 12.20
CA MET A 192 8.02 -62.99 11.55
C MET A 192 8.51 -62.76 10.11
N TYR A 193 9.53 -63.48 9.67
CA TYR A 193 10.00 -63.38 8.26
C TYR A 193 8.91 -63.81 7.26
N GLU A 194 8.00 -64.73 7.62
CA GLU A 194 6.90 -65.20 6.76
C GLU A 194 5.87 -64.13 6.46
N SER A 195 5.73 -63.14 7.37
CA SER A 195 4.81 -62.02 7.22
C SER A 195 5.43 -60.82 6.46
N CYS A 196 6.71 -60.90 6.13
CA CYS A 196 7.44 -59.81 5.48
C CYS A 196 7.33 -59.92 3.94
N ASN A 197 6.49 -59.14 3.31
CA ASN A 197 6.26 -59.12 1.86
C ASN A 197 7.50 -58.83 1.03
N ILE A 198 8.63 -58.52 1.67
CA ILE A 198 9.92 -58.15 1.01
C ILE A 198 10.87 -59.33 0.93
N ILE A 199 10.54 -60.44 1.61
CA ILE A 199 11.43 -61.58 1.83
C ILE A 199 10.86 -62.78 1.11
N ASP A 200 11.67 -63.37 0.17
CA ASP A 200 11.34 -64.62 -0.44
C ASP A 200 11.52 -65.77 0.60
N ALA A 201 10.50 -66.60 0.76
CA ALA A 201 10.51 -67.72 1.70
C ALA A 201 11.66 -68.71 1.47
N SER A 202 12.21 -68.73 0.26
CA SER A 202 13.35 -69.61 -0.14
C SER A 202 14.70 -69.10 0.35
N MET A 203 14.83 -67.87 0.83
CA MET A 203 16.08 -67.25 1.32
C MET A 203 16.54 -67.88 2.64
N SER A 204 17.86 -68.01 2.80
CA SER A 204 18.48 -68.31 4.10
C SER A 204 18.25 -67.15 5.12
N ASN A 205 18.31 -67.43 6.42
CA ASN A 205 18.14 -66.38 7.45
C ASN A 205 19.18 -65.26 7.31
N ALA A 206 20.42 -65.52 6.89
CA ALA A 206 21.45 -64.54 6.65
C ALA A 206 21.14 -63.61 5.44
N GLU A 207 20.56 -64.19 4.37
CA GLU A 207 20.09 -63.42 3.21
C GLU A 207 18.88 -62.54 3.52
N LYS A 208 17.94 -63.07 4.33
CA LYS A 208 16.78 -62.33 4.84
C LYS A 208 17.20 -61.14 5.68
N GLU A 209 18.14 -61.32 6.61
CA GLU A 209 18.69 -60.23 7.43
C GLU A 209 19.40 -59.14 6.60
N LYS A 210 20.18 -59.55 5.60
CA LYS A 210 20.85 -58.64 4.67
C LYS A 210 19.83 -57.84 3.86
N SER A 211 18.75 -58.49 3.36
CA SER A 211 17.67 -57.84 2.63
C SER A 211 16.94 -56.80 3.48
N CYS A 212 16.55 -57.17 4.72
CA CYS A 212 15.92 -56.23 5.66
C CYS A 212 16.83 -55.02 5.94
N THR A 213 18.13 -55.25 6.15
CA THR A 213 19.10 -54.20 6.39
C THR A 213 19.22 -53.23 5.21
N ALA A 214 19.29 -53.77 3.99
CA ALA A 214 19.32 -52.96 2.76
C ALA A 214 18.05 -52.11 2.61
N GLN A 215 16.90 -52.68 2.93
CA GLN A 215 15.61 -52.00 2.86
C GLN A 215 15.48 -50.89 3.91
N ILE A 216 15.92 -51.12 5.14
CA ILE A 216 15.99 -50.09 6.19
C ILE A 216 16.85 -48.93 5.71
N ASN A 217 18.03 -49.17 5.19
CA ASN A 217 18.92 -48.13 4.67
C ASN A 217 18.28 -47.33 3.52
N ASN A 218 17.52 -48.00 2.64
CA ASN A 218 16.77 -47.34 1.58
C ASN A 218 15.66 -46.42 2.16
N TYR A 219 14.92 -46.87 3.15
CA TYR A 219 13.88 -46.03 3.81
C TYR A 219 14.50 -44.85 4.54
N LEU A 220 15.62 -45.05 5.27
CA LEU A 220 16.32 -43.96 5.94
C LEU A 220 16.79 -42.88 4.97
N LYS A 221 17.31 -43.28 3.81
CA LYS A 221 17.70 -42.33 2.76
C LYS A 221 16.48 -41.55 2.24
N LYS A 222 15.38 -42.23 1.92
CA LYS A 222 14.13 -41.58 1.48
C LYS A 222 13.58 -40.59 2.53
N ILE A 223 13.63 -40.95 3.82
CA ILE A 223 13.24 -40.07 4.89
C ILE A 223 14.10 -38.80 4.90
N GLU A 224 15.40 -38.95 4.75
CA GLU A 224 16.31 -37.80 4.73
C GLU A 224 16.05 -36.88 3.53
N ASP A 225 15.87 -37.43 2.33
CA ASP A 225 15.53 -36.66 1.14
C ASP A 225 14.21 -35.88 1.33
N LEU A 226 13.16 -36.50 1.90
CA LEU A 226 11.87 -35.86 2.18
C LEU A 226 11.98 -34.79 3.28
N ARG A 227 12.82 -35.01 4.29
CA ARG A 227 13.09 -34.01 5.34
C ARG A 227 13.77 -32.79 4.78
N GLN A 228 14.72 -32.95 3.88
CA GLN A 228 15.40 -31.82 3.22
C GLN A 228 14.41 -31.00 2.37
N GLU A 229 13.52 -31.65 1.63
CA GLU A 229 12.47 -30.94 0.89
C GLU A 229 11.49 -30.19 1.82
N ASN A 230 11.13 -30.80 2.94
CA ASN A 230 10.30 -30.15 3.93
C ASN A 230 11.00 -28.96 4.61
N GLN A 231 12.33 -29.06 4.83
CA GLN A 231 13.10 -27.94 5.34
C GLN A 231 13.12 -26.77 4.36
N LYS A 232 13.32 -27.03 3.05
CA LYS A 232 13.22 -25.98 2.00
C LYS A 232 11.88 -25.27 2.02
N PHE A 233 10.77 -25.99 2.27
CA PHE A 233 9.47 -25.37 2.40
C PHE A 233 9.40 -24.42 3.60
N LYS A 234 9.95 -24.81 4.76
CA LYS A 234 10.03 -23.95 5.96
C LYS A 234 10.90 -22.72 5.72
N ASP A 235 12.05 -22.91 5.04
CA ASP A 235 12.95 -21.81 4.70
C ASP A 235 12.25 -20.80 3.77
N ASN A 236 11.46 -21.25 2.79
CA ASN A 236 10.65 -20.37 1.94
C ASN A 236 9.64 -19.53 2.75
N ILE A 237 9.08 -20.04 3.84
CA ILE A 237 8.16 -19.26 4.69
C ILE A 237 8.94 -18.14 5.40
N GLN A 238 10.14 -18.43 5.90
CA GLN A 238 11.01 -17.43 6.53
C GLN A 238 11.46 -16.36 5.53
N ASP A 239 11.88 -16.79 4.34
CA ASP A 239 12.26 -15.91 3.25
C ASP A 239 11.10 -14.96 2.87
N PHE A 240 9.89 -15.51 2.77
CA PHE A 240 8.70 -14.70 2.50
C PHE A 240 8.45 -13.65 3.58
N ALA A 241 8.58 -14.01 4.85
CA ALA A 241 8.44 -13.06 5.96
C ALA A 241 9.45 -11.91 5.86
N GLU A 242 10.70 -12.22 5.52
CA GLU A 242 11.76 -11.21 5.36
C GLU A 242 11.54 -10.33 4.12
N ILE A 243 11.15 -10.91 2.98
CA ILE A 243 10.77 -10.18 1.77
C ILE A 243 9.67 -9.17 2.09
N MET A 244 8.62 -9.60 2.79
CA MET A 244 7.49 -8.74 3.15
C MET A 244 7.90 -7.65 4.15
N ARG A 245 8.79 -7.96 5.09
CA ARG A 245 9.34 -6.97 6.02
C ARG A 245 10.08 -5.85 5.28
N ILE A 246 10.93 -6.22 4.32
CA ILE A 246 11.68 -5.27 3.48
C ILE A 246 10.72 -4.44 2.61
N TYR A 247 9.81 -5.12 1.92
CA TYR A 247 8.84 -4.49 1.03
C TYR A 247 8.00 -3.43 1.76
N LEU A 248 7.40 -3.80 2.89
CA LEU A 248 6.54 -2.89 3.67
C LEU A 248 7.32 -1.74 4.31
N LYS A 249 8.59 -1.95 4.67
CA LYS A 249 9.45 -0.87 5.16
C LYS A 249 9.70 0.17 4.05
N LEU A 250 10.04 -0.26 2.84
CA LEU A 250 10.27 0.64 1.72
C LEU A 250 8.99 1.42 1.32
N GLU A 251 7.83 0.75 1.34
CA GLU A 251 6.55 1.41 1.09
C GLU A 251 6.21 2.45 2.17
N TRP A 252 6.56 2.16 3.43
CA TRP A 252 6.40 3.10 4.54
C TRP A 252 7.30 4.33 4.41
N GLU A 253 8.60 4.15 4.07
CA GLU A 253 9.51 5.28 3.86
C GLU A 253 9.05 6.14 2.66
N ARG A 254 8.62 5.52 1.57
CA ARG A 254 8.04 6.23 0.43
C ARG A 254 6.78 7.03 0.80
N ALA A 255 5.92 6.48 1.65
CA ALA A 255 4.74 7.20 2.14
C ALA A 255 5.13 8.44 2.96
N LYS A 256 6.18 8.35 3.80
CA LYS A 256 6.69 9.49 4.58
C LYS A 256 7.29 10.58 3.69
N GLU A 257 8.08 10.21 2.68
CA GLU A 257 8.67 11.16 1.72
C GLU A 257 7.60 11.96 1.01
N TRP A 258 6.54 11.32 0.54
CA TRP A 258 5.41 11.98 -0.09
C TRP A 258 4.72 13.00 0.83
N ASN A 259 4.54 12.66 2.11
CA ASN A 259 3.95 13.58 3.08
C ASN A 259 4.86 14.79 3.34
N LYS A 260 6.18 14.58 3.38
CA LYS A 260 7.16 15.66 3.58
C LYS A 260 7.21 16.61 2.38
N GLU A 261 7.33 16.09 1.15
CA GLU A 261 7.32 16.89 -0.08
C GLU A 261 6.05 17.73 -0.20
N SER A 262 4.88 17.15 0.09
CA SER A 262 3.62 17.87 0.06
C SER A 262 3.57 19.01 1.10
N THR A 263 4.20 18.83 2.27
CA THR A 263 4.25 19.86 3.32
C THR A 263 5.22 20.98 2.96
N GLU A 264 6.39 20.67 2.38
CA GLU A 264 7.41 21.66 1.98
C GLU A 264 7.00 22.51 0.78
N ILE A 265 6.24 21.98 -0.17
CA ILE A 265 5.74 22.74 -1.34
C ILE A 265 4.70 23.79 -0.91
N TYR A 266 4.02 23.59 0.21
CA TYR A 266 2.89 24.44 0.64
C TYR A 266 3.16 25.28 1.90
N SER A 267 4.34 25.16 2.53
CA SER A 267 4.82 26.06 3.59
C SER A 267 5.54 27.29 3.01
#